data_e076d5a38e1e8fb0c5739e2180d4571c
#
_entry.id   e076d5a38e1e8fb0c5739e2180d4571c
#
_cell.length_a   1.000
_cell.length_b   1.000
_cell.length_c   1.000
_cell.angle_alpha   90.00
_cell.angle_beta   90.00
_cell.angle_gamma   90.00
#
_symmetry.space_group_name_H-M   'P 1'
#
loop_
_entity.id
_entity.type
_entity.pdbx_description
1 polymer ?
#
loop_
_entity_poly.entity_id
_entity_poly.type
_entity_poly.pdbx_seq_one_letter_code
_entity_poly.pdbx_strand_id
1 'polypeptide(L)' 'MRYAGLTDEPKRRKQEHGNPPDFRVMQQFSSETAAKQWESRMLAQGYEEDTSGKGWKYGYTFSIRI' A
#
# COMPACT_ATOMS: atom_id res chain seq x y z
N MET A 1 -11.27 2.16 -8.26
CA MET A 1 -10.56 2.98 -7.26
C MET A 1 -9.20 2.37 -7.01
N ARG A 2 -8.18 3.20 -6.94
CA ARG A 2 -6.81 2.76 -6.67
C ARG A 2 -6.44 3.10 -5.24
N TYR A 3 -5.77 2.15 -4.57
CA TYR A 3 -5.38 2.29 -3.17
C TYR A 3 -3.87 2.20 -3.03
N ALA A 4 -3.34 2.93 -2.06
CA ALA A 4 -1.95 2.85 -1.65
C ALA A 4 -1.90 2.66 -0.14
N GLY A 5 -0.99 1.82 0.33
CA GLY A 5 -0.88 1.54 1.76
C GLY A 5 0.51 1.07 2.14
N LEU A 6 0.69 0.88 3.45
CA LEU A 6 1.94 0.42 4.04
C LEU A 6 1.67 -0.85 4.84
N THR A 7 2.62 -1.79 4.79
CA THR A 7 2.48 -3.05 5.53
C THR A 7 3.86 -3.66 5.80
N ASP A 8 3.94 -4.47 6.85
CA ASP A 8 5.11 -5.32 7.11
C ASP A 8 5.02 -6.66 6.39
N GLU A 9 3.81 -7.06 5.97
CA GLU A 9 3.56 -8.37 5.36
C GLU A 9 2.72 -8.23 4.08
N PRO A 10 3.35 -7.90 2.94
CA PRO A 10 2.62 -7.64 1.70
C PRO A 10 1.83 -8.84 1.18
N LYS A 11 2.34 -10.07 1.34
CA LYS A 11 1.63 -11.27 0.91
C LYS A 11 0.31 -11.45 1.66
N ARG A 12 0.35 -11.24 2.96
CA ARG A 12 -0.85 -11.33 3.80
C ARG A 12 -1.85 -10.25 3.44
N ARG A 13 -1.37 -9.04 3.22
CA ARG A 13 -2.20 -7.91 2.83
C ARG A 13 -2.93 -8.18 1.51
N LYS A 14 -2.21 -8.76 0.54
CA LYS A 14 -2.79 -9.15 -0.73
C LYS A 14 -3.94 -10.13 -0.53
N GLN A 15 -3.75 -11.13 0.31
CA GLN A 15 -4.79 -12.13 0.62
C GLN A 15 -6.00 -11.50 1.31
N GLU A 16 -5.77 -10.57 2.24
CA GLU A 16 -6.85 -9.88 2.94
C GLU A 16 -7.72 -9.06 1.99
N HIS A 17 -7.17 -8.59 0.88
CA HIS A 17 -7.90 -7.86 -0.16
C HIS A 17 -8.44 -8.76 -1.28
N GLY A 18 -8.45 -10.07 -1.10
CA GLY A 18 -8.98 -11.00 -2.10
C GLY A 18 -8.04 -11.24 -3.28
N ASN A 19 -6.74 -11.10 -3.06
CA ASN A 19 -5.71 -11.32 -4.08
C ASN A 19 -5.93 -10.50 -5.36
N PRO A 20 -5.99 -9.15 -5.27
CA PRO A 20 -6.16 -8.35 -6.48
C PRO A 20 -5.03 -8.62 -7.48
N PRO A 21 -5.33 -8.77 -8.78
CA PRO A 21 -4.31 -9.12 -9.78
C PRO A 21 -3.28 -8.01 -10.00
N ASP A 22 -3.61 -6.77 -9.66
CA ASP A 22 -2.72 -5.62 -9.81
C ASP A 22 -2.07 -5.19 -8.48
N PHE A 23 -2.14 -6.02 -7.46
CA PHE A 23 -1.47 -5.74 -6.20
C PHE A 23 0.04 -5.77 -6.42
N ARG A 24 0.70 -4.64 -6.13
CA ARG A 24 2.15 -4.49 -6.32
C ARG A 24 2.80 -3.92 -5.10
N VAL A 25 3.93 -4.52 -4.72
CA VAL A 25 4.84 -3.92 -3.75
C VAL A 25 5.72 -2.94 -4.54
N MET A 26 5.53 -1.66 -4.29
CA MET A 26 6.21 -0.60 -5.03
C MET A 26 7.58 -0.27 -4.49
N GLN A 27 7.74 -0.33 -3.16
CA GLN A 27 8.98 0.08 -2.52
C GLN A 27 9.10 -0.54 -1.13
N GLN A 28 10.35 -0.82 -0.73
CA GLN A 28 10.70 -1.22 0.63
C GLN A 28 11.36 -0.03 1.33
N PHE A 29 11.04 0.19 2.59
CA PHE A 29 11.53 1.33 3.36
C PHE A 29 12.42 0.88 4.50
N SER A 30 13.42 1.70 4.80
CA SER A 30 14.31 1.50 5.94
C SER A 30 13.91 2.36 7.16
N SER A 31 12.95 3.27 7.01
CA SER A 31 12.45 4.09 8.10
C SER A 31 10.98 4.39 7.92
N GLU A 32 10.28 4.58 9.04
CA GLU A 32 8.88 4.95 9.03
C GLU A 32 8.64 6.31 8.38
N THR A 33 9.55 7.26 8.60
CA THR A 33 9.45 8.58 8.01
C THR A 33 9.44 8.52 6.49
N ALA A 34 10.35 7.73 5.89
CA ALA A 34 10.39 7.56 4.45
C ALA A 34 9.11 6.92 3.91
N ALA A 35 8.58 5.94 4.63
CA ALA A 35 7.33 5.27 4.27
C ALA A 35 6.15 6.24 4.29
N LYS A 36 6.05 7.05 5.31
CA LYS A 36 4.99 8.05 5.44
C LYS A 36 5.07 9.11 4.34
N GLN A 37 6.26 9.53 3.98
CA GLN A 37 6.47 10.48 2.87
C GLN A 37 6.01 9.88 1.54
N TRP A 38 6.36 8.61 1.28
CA TRP A 38 5.92 7.91 0.08
C TRP A 38 4.39 7.85 0.01
N GLU A 39 3.75 7.46 1.11
CA GLU A 39 2.30 7.38 1.19
C GLU A 39 1.66 8.73 0.88
N SER A 40 2.16 9.80 1.46
CA SER A 40 1.66 11.16 1.19
C SER A 40 1.73 11.52 -0.29
N ARG A 41 2.83 11.14 -0.97
CA ARG A 41 2.96 11.38 -2.41
C ARG A 41 1.93 10.59 -3.21
N MET A 42 1.69 9.35 -2.82
CA MET A 42 0.71 8.52 -3.52
C MET A 42 -0.70 9.09 -3.38
N LEU A 43 -1.06 9.56 -2.19
CA LEU A 43 -2.36 10.20 -1.96
C LEU A 43 -2.48 11.48 -2.79
N ALA A 44 -1.41 12.25 -2.91
CA ALA A 44 -1.39 13.45 -3.75
C ALA A 44 -1.58 13.14 -5.23
N GLN A 45 -1.27 11.92 -5.67
CA GLN A 45 -1.47 11.46 -7.05
C GLN A 45 -2.87 10.90 -7.29
N GLY A 46 -3.74 10.90 -6.29
CA GLY A 46 -5.10 10.43 -6.42
C GLY A 46 -5.39 9.02 -5.92
N TYR A 47 -4.43 8.39 -5.25
CA TYR A 47 -4.66 7.10 -4.61
C TYR A 47 -5.45 7.31 -3.32
N GLU A 48 -6.32 6.34 -3.01
CA GLU A 48 -7.00 6.31 -1.72
C GLU A 48 -6.09 5.67 -0.67
N GLU A 49 -6.22 6.08 0.58
CA GLU A 49 -5.44 5.51 1.68
C GLU A 49 -6.04 4.19 2.13
N ASP A 50 -5.22 3.14 2.19
CA ASP A 50 -5.59 1.88 2.82
C ASP A 50 -5.06 1.90 4.26
N THR A 51 -5.94 2.14 5.22
CA THR A 51 -5.60 2.30 6.63
C THR A 51 -5.66 1.00 7.42
N SER A 52 -6.07 -0.10 6.82
CA SER A 52 -6.31 -1.36 7.53
C SER A 52 -5.04 -2.18 7.76
N GLY A 53 -3.92 -1.81 7.15
CA GLY A 53 -2.64 -2.50 7.31
C GLY A 53 -1.89 -2.05 8.55
N LYS A 54 -1.07 -2.95 9.10
CA LYS A 54 -0.14 -2.65 10.17
C LYS A 54 1.27 -2.67 9.64
N GLY A 55 2.12 -1.74 10.12
CA GLY A 55 3.51 -1.67 9.72
C GLY A 55 3.75 -0.65 8.63
N TRP A 56 5.01 -0.56 8.19
CA TRP A 56 5.42 0.47 7.23
C TRP A 56 6.56 0.02 6.31
N LYS A 57 7.04 -1.22 6.44
CA LYS A 57 8.25 -1.67 5.73
C LYS A 57 8.10 -1.71 4.22
N TYR A 58 6.90 -1.93 3.73
CA TYR A 58 6.63 -2.04 2.29
C TYR A 58 5.48 -1.12 1.92
N GLY A 59 5.66 -0.39 0.82
CA GLY A 59 4.59 0.37 0.20
C GLY A 59 4.00 -0.42 -0.96
N TYR A 60 2.68 -0.49 -1.05
CA TYR A 60 1.98 -1.25 -2.07
C TYR A 60 0.83 -0.46 -2.68
N THR A 61 0.44 -0.86 -3.88
CA THR A 61 -0.74 -0.32 -4.55
C THR A 61 -1.59 -1.45 -5.12
N PHE A 62 -2.87 -1.21 -5.21
CA PHE A 62 -3.81 -2.12 -5.87
C PHE A 62 -5.06 -1.36 -6.27
N SER A 63 -5.88 -1.99 -7.12
CA SER A 63 -7.17 -1.42 -7.52
C SER A 63 -8.30 -2.34 -7.11
N ILE A 64 -9.44 -1.74 -6.80
CA ILE A 64 -10.70 -2.46 -6.63
C ILE A 64 -11.57 -2.14 -7.83
N ARG A 65 -11.97 -3.17 -8.54
CA ARG A 65 -12.94 -3.07 -9.65
C ARG A 65 -14.31 -3.43 -9.14
N ILE A 66 -15.21 -2.54 -9.37
CA ILE A 66 -16.61 -2.75 -9.02
C ILE A 66 -17.38 -3.07 -10.29
#